data_987fe23c5e7198e7f82a2922fd756646
#
_entry.id   987fe23c5e7198e7f82a2922fd756646
#
_cell.length_a   1.000
_cell.length_b   1.000
_cell.length_c   1.000
_cell.angle_alpha   90.00
_cell.angle_beta   90.00
_cell.angle_gamma   90.00
#
_symmetry.space_group_name_H-M   'P 1'
#
loop_
_entity.id
_entity.type
_entity.pdbx_description
1 polymer ?
#
loop_
_entity_poly.entity_id
_entity_poly.type
_entity_poly.pdbx_seq_one_letter_code
_entity_poly.pdbx_strand_id
1 'polypeptide(L)'
;MLICSAVKANLLGLLCLGLILAFAGPLRGEDVTLLLNGSPAQPGDYKPADIKSLVLANGLLTLTFGRDANGDFSATSVVKNGQELAHNLHGVEPRDVDAHRTFYMDGGAGQSHLTADIVRIVKNTGALAHFAVIDNRALHLEDHFVMLRGESGVHPYVIIKSPPGMTTGELRTMYRFDMNILDWAWANERTGRQPKYALLQSISEVGNMGDETWRLADGSVYQKYDYSLYYAEAPMWGHYGHGFGVFFMPVSLESYAGGPLRQELAVHQDALILNYLGGGHYGGGGSATGLNGEKIHGPWFLYFNTGDSPEAIVADAKKVAATEKAKWPYTWMDEPLYPLQRTTVTGRLAITHERSSAFATIILGQPKNPPARNFGRYGNRTPTGVPDRASALYNQWGDYIYYVKADAQGNFKLPAVRPGTYTLYAWQTQGPITQSFARDGVEVKGGTLDLGAVEWDPPYHPHLIFQIGRPDRLAGEFKFGSSPRTNQWVNQIPTDLTYTVGQSDPAKDWYYAQHGGTWKIDFTMPAAPTGNAYLTIPVAGGPGEVTVLVNDQEVGQISHRDDASVRRAANRSGVYTRFEFTVPASALHVGKNTVSLRMNGSPGRTNGIMYDVVVLESD
;
A
#
# COMPACT_ATOMS: atom_id res chain seq x y z
N MET A 1 18.55 -56.46 62.39
CA MET A 1 19.53 -57.52 62.27
C MET A 1 20.40 -57.10 61.08
N LEU A 2 21.50 -56.34 61.34
CA LEU A 2 22.82 -56.89 61.34
C LEU A 2 23.28 -57.40 59.98
N ILE A 3 24.31 -57.03 59.32
CA ILE A 3 25.66 -56.51 59.62
C ILE A 3 26.27 -56.13 58.26
N CYS A 4 26.83 -54.93 58.07
CA CYS A 4 28.27 -54.60 57.96
C CYS A 4 29.17 -55.47 57.07
N SER A 5 29.84 -54.86 56.15
CA SER A 5 31.29 -54.63 56.00
C SER A 5 31.62 -54.44 54.51
N ALA A 6 32.13 -53.34 54.15
CA ALA A 6 33.47 -52.74 54.21
C ALA A 6 34.36 -53.09 53.02
N VAL A 7 34.71 -52.06 52.27
CA VAL A 7 36.02 -51.61 51.78
C VAL A 7 36.80 -52.46 50.76
N LYS A 8 37.04 -51.88 49.56
CA LYS A 8 38.40 -51.46 49.16
C LYS A 8 38.36 -50.62 47.87
N ALA A 9 39.05 -49.53 47.93
CA ALA A 9 39.34 -48.60 46.85
C ALA A 9 40.28 -49.24 45.80
N ASN A 10 40.15 -48.78 44.55
CA ASN A 10 41.32 -48.53 43.70
C ASN A 10 41.02 -47.43 42.67
N LEU A 11 41.97 -46.54 42.69
CA LEU A 11 42.19 -45.36 41.85
C LEU A 11 42.29 -45.68 40.35
N LEU A 12 42.13 -44.64 39.60
CA LEU A 12 42.62 -44.21 38.28
C LEU A 12 41.60 -44.23 37.12
N GLY A 13 41.41 -43.03 36.58
CA GLY A 13 40.86 -42.82 35.25
C GLY A 13 40.03 -41.55 35.12
N LEU A 14 40.53 -40.36 35.52
CA LEU A 14 39.97 -39.10 35.05
C LEU A 14 40.27 -38.94 33.57
N LEU A 15 39.29 -39.24 32.70
CA LEU A 15 39.25 -38.70 31.35
C LEU A 15 38.40 -37.42 31.39
N CYS A 16 39.07 -36.27 31.36
CA CYS A 16 38.45 -34.99 31.05
C CYS A 16 37.98 -35.02 29.58
N LEU A 17 36.69 -35.32 29.33
CA LEU A 17 36.05 -34.92 28.10
C LEU A 17 35.81 -33.42 28.14
N GLY A 18 36.75 -32.66 27.58
CA GLY A 18 36.59 -31.25 27.30
C GLY A 18 35.50 -31.08 26.27
N LEU A 19 34.30 -30.65 26.68
CA LEU A 19 33.28 -30.13 25.79
C LEU A 19 33.85 -28.86 25.15
N ILE A 20 34.38 -28.94 23.97
CA ILE A 20 34.65 -27.77 23.12
C ILE A 20 33.26 -27.27 22.69
N LEU A 21 32.68 -26.35 23.47
CA LEU A 21 31.66 -25.46 22.99
C LEU A 21 32.32 -24.59 21.92
N ALA A 22 32.24 -25.04 20.68
CA ALA A 22 32.47 -24.17 19.54
C ALA A 22 31.38 -23.09 19.61
N PHE A 23 31.70 -21.91 20.14
CA PHE A 23 30.98 -20.69 19.85
C PHE A 23 31.08 -20.51 18.33
N ALA A 24 30.06 -20.95 17.60
CA ALA A 24 29.84 -20.46 16.27
C ALA A 24 29.53 -18.97 16.41
N GLY A 25 30.54 -18.13 16.32
CA GLY A 25 30.35 -16.70 16.09
C GLY A 25 29.46 -16.54 14.87
N PRO A 26 28.70 -15.44 14.78
CA PRO A 26 27.90 -15.20 13.59
C PRO A 26 28.80 -15.35 12.37
N LEU A 27 28.39 -16.20 11.42
CA LEU A 27 29.04 -16.32 10.13
C LEU A 27 29.19 -14.90 9.57
N ARG A 28 30.40 -14.36 9.55
CA ARG A 28 30.66 -13.10 8.85
C ARG A 28 30.39 -13.41 7.38
N GLY A 29 29.35 -12.79 6.82
CA GLY A 29 29.09 -12.87 5.39
C GLY A 29 30.36 -12.52 4.61
N GLU A 30 30.48 -13.10 3.42
CA GLU A 30 31.58 -12.75 2.52
C GLU A 30 31.55 -11.25 2.21
N ASP A 31 32.70 -10.70 1.85
CA ASP A 31 32.82 -9.32 1.42
C ASP A 31 31.91 -9.08 0.20
N VAL A 32 31.30 -7.89 0.17
CA VAL A 32 30.56 -7.48 -1.03
C VAL A 32 31.55 -7.20 -2.15
N THR A 33 31.25 -7.72 -3.33
CA THR A 33 32.02 -7.51 -4.54
C THR A 33 31.15 -6.89 -5.63
N LEU A 34 31.69 -5.90 -6.34
CA LEU A 34 31.12 -5.36 -7.57
C LEU A 34 32.16 -5.49 -8.67
N LEU A 35 31.87 -6.33 -9.65
CA LEU A 35 32.77 -6.60 -10.76
C LEU A 35 32.20 -6.04 -12.06
N LEU A 36 32.98 -5.23 -12.74
CA LEU A 36 32.70 -4.72 -14.09
C LEU A 36 33.52 -5.52 -15.10
N ASN A 37 32.88 -6.25 -16.00
CA ASN A 37 33.52 -7.10 -17.00
C ASN A 37 34.56 -8.05 -16.39
N GLY A 38 34.26 -8.61 -15.20
CA GLY A 38 35.13 -9.55 -14.48
C GLY A 38 36.24 -8.93 -13.63
N SER A 39 36.37 -7.61 -13.60
CA SER A 39 37.37 -6.90 -12.77
C SER A 39 36.69 -6.06 -11.70
N PRO A 40 37.33 -5.80 -10.53
CA PRO A 40 36.79 -4.93 -9.50
C PRO A 40 36.39 -3.57 -10.07
N ALA A 41 35.12 -3.22 -9.97
CA ALA A 41 34.58 -1.97 -10.50
C ALA A 41 35.15 -0.77 -9.73
N GLN A 42 35.56 0.26 -10.46
CA GLN A 42 36.04 1.52 -9.89
C GLN A 42 34.92 2.56 -9.92
N PRO A 43 34.81 3.46 -8.92
CA PRO A 43 33.89 4.59 -8.96
C PRO A 43 34.04 5.41 -10.24
N GLY A 44 32.92 5.78 -10.86
CA GLY A 44 32.88 6.55 -12.11
C GLY A 44 31.66 6.24 -12.96
N ASP A 45 31.52 6.98 -14.05
CA ASP A 45 30.45 6.86 -15.02
C ASP A 45 30.90 6.02 -16.23
N TYR A 46 30.10 5.04 -16.60
CA TYR A 46 30.37 4.11 -17.69
C TYR A 46 29.23 4.13 -18.70
N LYS A 47 29.56 3.94 -19.98
CA LYS A 47 28.56 3.78 -21.02
C LYS A 47 28.02 2.36 -20.98
N PRO A 48 26.70 2.15 -20.99
CA PRO A 48 26.11 0.82 -20.98
C PRO A 48 26.59 -0.08 -22.11
N ALA A 49 26.96 0.51 -23.26
CA ALA A 49 27.51 -0.22 -24.40
C ALA A 49 28.86 -0.89 -24.11
N ASP A 50 29.64 -0.38 -23.17
CA ASP A 50 30.96 -0.88 -22.80
C ASP A 50 30.88 -1.95 -21.69
N ILE A 51 29.68 -2.20 -21.16
CA ILE A 51 29.44 -3.14 -20.07
C ILE A 51 28.92 -4.46 -20.64
N LYS A 52 29.75 -5.50 -20.57
CA LYS A 52 29.35 -6.88 -20.89
C LYS A 52 28.62 -7.53 -19.72
N SER A 53 29.08 -7.26 -18.51
CA SER A 53 28.46 -7.71 -17.27
C SER A 53 28.84 -6.80 -16.10
N LEU A 54 27.90 -6.57 -15.19
CA LEU A 54 28.13 -5.95 -13.90
C LEU A 54 27.61 -6.91 -12.83
N VAL A 55 28.49 -7.50 -12.02
CA VAL A 55 28.16 -8.52 -11.04
C VAL A 55 28.25 -7.96 -9.63
N LEU A 56 27.16 -8.02 -8.90
CA LEU A 56 27.04 -7.60 -7.50
C LEU A 56 26.78 -8.84 -6.63
N ALA A 57 27.68 -9.17 -5.71
CA ALA A 57 27.61 -10.38 -4.90
C ALA A 57 28.16 -10.21 -3.49
N ASN A 58 27.67 -11.03 -2.53
CA ASN A 58 28.14 -11.05 -1.13
C ASN A 58 28.16 -12.46 -0.52
N GLY A 59 28.23 -13.50 -1.36
CA GLY A 59 28.21 -14.90 -0.93
C GLY A 59 26.81 -15.43 -0.58
N LEU A 60 25.83 -14.58 -0.32
CA LEU A 60 24.45 -14.96 -0.02
C LEU A 60 23.51 -14.78 -1.22
N LEU A 61 23.83 -13.84 -2.08
CA LEU A 61 23.09 -13.47 -3.28
C LEU A 61 24.07 -12.99 -4.34
N THR A 62 23.82 -13.35 -5.60
CA THR A 62 24.55 -12.84 -6.77
C THR A 62 23.54 -12.26 -7.76
N LEU A 63 23.72 -11.01 -8.11
CA LEU A 63 22.96 -10.30 -9.14
C LEU A 63 23.89 -9.96 -10.29
N THR A 64 23.50 -10.30 -11.52
CA THR A 64 24.23 -9.90 -12.73
C THR A 64 23.36 -8.95 -13.52
N PHE A 65 23.90 -7.79 -13.87
CA PHE A 65 23.28 -6.79 -14.71
C PHE A 65 23.99 -6.69 -16.05
N GLY A 66 23.22 -6.36 -17.06
CA GLY A 66 23.73 -6.21 -18.41
C GLY A 66 22.59 -5.80 -19.35
N ARG A 67 22.86 -5.83 -20.65
CA ARG A 67 21.79 -5.64 -21.64
C ARG A 67 20.94 -6.90 -21.72
N ASP A 68 19.65 -6.73 -21.55
CA ASP A 68 18.67 -7.78 -21.76
C ASP A 68 18.39 -8.02 -23.27
N ALA A 69 17.47 -8.94 -23.57
CA ALA A 69 17.11 -9.27 -24.95
C ALA A 69 16.48 -8.08 -25.73
N ASN A 70 15.96 -7.06 -25.03
CA ASN A 70 15.40 -5.86 -25.62
C ASN A 70 16.44 -4.73 -25.77
N GLY A 71 17.66 -4.93 -25.27
CA GLY A 71 18.73 -3.95 -25.27
C GLY A 71 18.71 -2.96 -24.11
N ASP A 72 17.77 -3.11 -23.15
CA ASP A 72 17.70 -2.32 -21.94
C ASP A 72 18.70 -2.87 -20.89
N PHE A 73 19.12 -2.02 -19.97
CA PHE A 73 20.07 -2.41 -18.92
C PHE A 73 19.29 -2.85 -17.67
N SER A 74 19.27 -4.15 -17.42
CA SER A 74 18.52 -4.74 -16.31
C SER A 74 19.28 -5.91 -15.67
N ALA A 75 18.70 -6.52 -14.62
CA ALA A 75 19.24 -7.75 -14.08
C ALA A 75 19.00 -8.90 -15.08
N THR A 76 20.08 -9.59 -15.46
CA THR A 76 20.04 -10.72 -16.38
C THR A 76 20.21 -12.06 -15.67
N SER A 77 20.55 -12.05 -14.38
CA SER A 77 20.64 -13.24 -13.53
C SER A 77 20.48 -12.85 -12.06
N VAL A 78 19.79 -13.70 -11.30
CA VAL A 78 19.56 -13.58 -9.86
C VAL A 78 19.79 -14.95 -9.23
N VAL A 79 20.94 -15.19 -8.63
CA VAL A 79 21.30 -16.49 -8.08
C VAL A 79 21.28 -16.49 -6.56
N LYS A 80 20.46 -17.37 -5.98
CA LYS A 80 20.36 -17.64 -4.54
C LYS A 80 20.65 -19.11 -4.27
N ASN A 81 21.67 -19.40 -3.44
CA ASN A 81 22.09 -20.77 -3.11
C ASN A 81 22.28 -21.67 -4.35
N GLY A 82 22.86 -21.11 -5.41
CA GLY A 82 23.09 -21.83 -6.67
C GLY A 82 21.88 -21.98 -7.60
N GLN A 83 20.67 -21.53 -7.15
CA GLN A 83 19.46 -21.52 -7.97
C GLN A 83 19.30 -20.17 -8.68
N GLU A 84 19.12 -20.21 -10.01
CA GLU A 84 18.71 -19.04 -10.80
C GLU A 84 17.24 -18.75 -10.54
N LEU A 85 16.92 -17.51 -10.16
CA LEU A 85 15.58 -17.04 -9.86
C LEU A 85 15.07 -15.98 -10.85
N ALA A 86 15.93 -15.50 -11.77
CA ALA A 86 15.51 -14.56 -12.79
C ALA A 86 14.41 -15.17 -13.64
N HIS A 87 13.52 -14.33 -14.15
CA HIS A 87 12.51 -14.77 -15.10
C HIS A 87 13.18 -15.48 -16.28
N ASN A 88 12.56 -16.61 -16.70
CA ASN A 88 13.09 -17.39 -17.80
C ASN A 88 13.15 -16.54 -19.07
N LEU A 89 14.34 -16.09 -19.42
CA LEU A 89 14.61 -15.31 -20.61
C LEU A 89 14.50 -16.13 -21.92
N HIS A 90 14.21 -17.43 -21.80
CA HIS A 90 14.09 -18.39 -22.89
C HIS A 90 12.69 -19.02 -22.90
N GLY A 91 12.01 -18.98 -23.99
CA GLY A 91 10.71 -19.65 -24.14
C GLY A 91 9.51 -18.87 -23.62
N VAL A 92 9.55 -17.61 -23.74
CA VAL A 92 8.61 -16.68 -23.20
C VAL A 92 7.43 -16.38 -24.12
N GLU A 93 6.36 -15.96 -23.54
CA GLU A 93 5.13 -15.53 -24.17
C GLU A 93 5.37 -14.46 -25.24
N PRO A 94 4.98 -14.67 -26.49
CA PRO A 94 5.31 -13.77 -27.60
C PRO A 94 4.73 -12.36 -27.48
N ARG A 95 3.78 -12.13 -26.57
CA ARG A 95 3.07 -10.84 -26.43
C ARG A 95 3.63 -9.95 -25.34
N ASP A 96 4.38 -10.49 -24.40
CA ASP A 96 4.88 -9.72 -23.26
C ASP A 96 6.34 -9.35 -23.49
N VAL A 97 6.56 -8.19 -24.07
CA VAL A 97 7.91 -7.63 -24.24
C VAL A 97 8.64 -7.44 -22.91
N ASP A 98 7.89 -7.36 -21.80
CA ASP A 98 8.45 -7.23 -20.46
C ASP A 98 8.85 -8.57 -19.87
N ALA A 99 8.42 -9.68 -20.44
CA ALA A 99 8.72 -11.02 -19.99
C ALA A 99 10.22 -11.33 -19.96
N HIS A 100 11.03 -10.60 -20.72
CA HIS A 100 12.47 -10.73 -20.78
C HIS A 100 13.22 -9.83 -19.78
N ARG A 101 12.50 -9.11 -18.92
CA ARG A 101 13.09 -8.18 -17.96
C ARG A 101 12.86 -8.67 -16.54
N THR A 102 13.91 -8.64 -15.73
CA THR A 102 13.83 -9.03 -14.31
C THR A 102 13.70 -7.80 -13.44
N PHE A 103 14.61 -6.82 -13.52
CA PHE A 103 14.55 -5.57 -12.78
C PHE A 103 14.42 -4.42 -13.77
N TYR A 104 13.33 -3.67 -13.71
CA TYR A 104 13.11 -2.55 -14.62
C TYR A 104 12.14 -1.53 -14.02
N MET A 105 12.09 -0.37 -14.62
CA MET A 105 11.03 0.62 -14.33
C MET A 105 9.99 0.60 -15.43
N ASP A 106 8.76 0.89 -15.08
CA ASP A 106 7.63 0.92 -16.00
C ASP A 106 6.79 2.17 -15.76
N GLY A 107 6.37 2.81 -16.85
CA GLY A 107 5.53 3.99 -16.83
C GLY A 107 6.29 5.30 -17.05
N GLY A 108 5.61 6.39 -16.73
CA GLY A 108 6.18 7.73 -16.73
C GLY A 108 6.59 8.31 -18.10
N ALA A 109 5.92 9.35 -18.59
CA ALA A 109 6.36 10.18 -19.72
C ALA A 109 6.92 9.44 -20.97
N GLY A 110 6.47 8.22 -21.24
CA GLY A 110 6.99 7.38 -22.32
C GLY A 110 8.30 6.66 -22.03
N GLN A 111 8.75 6.66 -20.77
CA GLN A 111 9.94 5.93 -20.32
C GLN A 111 9.53 4.61 -19.70
N SER A 112 8.90 3.74 -20.47
CA SER A 112 8.43 2.44 -19.96
C SER A 112 9.56 1.49 -19.56
N HIS A 113 10.81 1.80 -19.88
CA HIS A 113 11.96 0.95 -19.58
C HIS A 113 13.17 1.84 -19.39
N LEU A 114 14.07 1.46 -18.47
CA LEU A 114 15.34 2.14 -18.29
C LEU A 114 16.27 1.87 -19.48
N THR A 115 16.18 2.73 -20.48
CA THR A 115 17.24 2.80 -21.47
C THR A 115 18.37 3.58 -20.82
N ALA A 116 19.34 2.88 -20.26
CA ALA A 116 20.43 3.51 -19.55
C ALA A 116 21.29 4.39 -20.47
N ASP A 117 21.46 5.64 -20.08
CA ASP A 117 22.47 6.53 -20.68
C ASP A 117 23.81 6.36 -19.99
N ILE A 118 23.78 6.12 -18.69
CA ILE A 118 24.95 5.99 -17.82
C ILE A 118 24.71 4.88 -16.81
N VAL A 119 25.74 4.08 -16.54
CA VAL A 119 25.84 3.24 -15.34
C VAL A 119 26.91 3.87 -14.46
N ARG A 120 26.51 4.34 -13.30
CA ARG A 120 27.42 4.99 -12.33
C ARG A 120 27.80 4.01 -11.25
N ILE A 121 29.08 3.74 -11.10
CA ILE A 121 29.63 3.06 -9.93
C ILE A 121 29.87 4.11 -8.86
N VAL A 122 29.14 4.04 -7.76
CA VAL A 122 29.21 5.02 -6.67
C VAL A 122 30.23 4.57 -5.63
N LYS A 123 30.18 3.30 -5.23
CA LYS A 123 31.01 2.76 -4.16
C LYS A 123 31.23 1.27 -4.35
N ASN A 124 32.45 0.80 -4.06
CA ASN A 124 32.78 -0.62 -4.07
C ASN A 124 33.78 -0.92 -2.96
N THR A 125 33.26 -1.35 -1.82
CA THR A 125 34.05 -1.72 -0.64
C THR A 125 33.61 -3.11 -0.17
N GLY A 126 34.44 -3.84 0.54
CA GLY A 126 34.03 -5.16 1.04
C GLY A 126 32.85 -5.10 2.03
N ALA A 127 32.45 -3.95 2.53
CA ALA A 127 31.30 -3.79 3.41
C ALA A 127 30.03 -3.41 2.64
N LEU A 128 30.17 -2.68 1.52
CA LEU A 128 29.06 -2.13 0.73
C LEU A 128 29.49 -1.93 -0.71
N ALA A 129 28.63 -2.30 -1.64
CA ALA A 129 28.75 -1.91 -3.05
C ALA A 129 27.48 -1.19 -3.51
N HIS A 130 27.63 -0.18 -4.34
CA HIS A 130 26.58 0.72 -4.80
C HIS A 130 26.82 1.14 -6.24
N PHE A 131 25.80 0.98 -7.09
CA PHE A 131 25.77 1.51 -8.44
C PHE A 131 24.37 2.05 -8.78
N ALA A 132 24.29 2.87 -9.83
CA ALA A 132 23.05 3.40 -10.36
C ALA A 132 22.96 3.23 -11.87
N VAL A 133 21.74 3.02 -12.35
CA VAL A 133 21.35 3.06 -13.77
C VAL A 133 20.62 4.36 -14.01
N ILE A 134 21.13 5.20 -14.92
CA ILE A 134 20.63 6.57 -15.11
C ILE A 134 20.05 6.71 -16.51
N ASP A 135 18.83 7.24 -16.58
CA ASP A 135 18.09 7.57 -17.79
C ASP A 135 17.75 9.05 -17.80
N ASN A 136 18.24 9.80 -18.80
CA ASN A 136 18.09 11.25 -18.91
C ASN A 136 17.07 11.69 -19.96
N ARG A 137 16.14 10.85 -20.35
CA ARG A 137 15.12 11.20 -21.35
C ARG A 137 14.15 12.27 -20.82
N ALA A 138 12.83 12.07 -20.88
CA ALA A 138 11.83 13.05 -20.45
C ALA A 138 11.86 13.36 -18.95
N LEU A 139 12.07 12.34 -18.14
CA LEU A 139 12.41 12.45 -16.73
C LEU A 139 13.89 12.09 -16.56
N HIS A 140 14.56 12.73 -15.61
CA HIS A 140 15.82 12.18 -15.12
C HIS A 140 15.50 11.15 -14.04
N LEU A 141 15.83 9.90 -14.31
CA LEU A 141 15.62 8.75 -13.42
C LEU A 141 16.97 8.15 -13.06
N GLU A 142 17.22 7.96 -11.76
CA GLU A 142 18.36 7.20 -11.27
C GLU A 142 17.82 6.01 -10.47
N ASP A 143 18.03 4.78 -10.97
CA ASP A 143 17.67 3.54 -10.27
C ASP A 143 18.92 2.97 -9.62
N HIS A 144 19.00 3.07 -8.30
CA HIS A 144 20.15 2.72 -7.49
C HIS A 144 20.00 1.33 -6.88
N PHE A 145 21.11 0.61 -6.77
CA PHE A 145 21.20 -0.70 -6.14
C PHE A 145 22.36 -0.74 -5.14
N VAL A 146 22.04 -1.00 -3.88
CA VAL A 146 23.03 -1.09 -2.80
C VAL A 146 22.96 -2.47 -2.16
N MET A 147 24.10 -3.15 -2.07
CA MET A 147 24.23 -4.44 -1.37
C MET A 147 25.15 -4.28 -0.18
N LEU A 148 24.77 -4.87 0.94
CA LEU A 148 25.52 -4.84 2.19
C LEU A 148 26.07 -6.25 2.52
N ARG A 149 27.20 -6.27 3.21
CA ARG A 149 27.79 -7.51 3.71
C ARG A 149 26.83 -8.20 4.67
N GLY A 150 26.62 -9.50 4.47
CA GLY A 150 25.84 -10.35 5.38
C GLY A 150 24.32 -10.19 5.27
N GLU A 151 23.82 -9.40 4.31
CA GLU A 151 22.39 -9.28 4.04
C GLU A 151 22.00 -10.05 2.79
N SER A 152 20.98 -10.91 2.90
CA SER A 152 20.51 -11.71 1.77
C SER A 152 19.52 -10.93 0.91
N GLY A 153 19.98 -9.81 0.34
CA GLY A 153 19.13 -8.92 -0.43
C GLY A 153 19.89 -7.73 -1.00
N VAL A 154 19.13 -6.85 -1.61
CA VAL A 154 19.60 -5.60 -2.18
C VAL A 154 18.67 -4.46 -1.76
N HIS A 155 19.20 -3.26 -1.56
CA HIS A 155 18.45 -2.06 -1.23
C HIS A 155 18.34 -1.17 -2.48
N PRO A 156 17.29 -1.30 -3.28
CA PRO A 156 17.05 -0.36 -4.35
C PRO A 156 16.48 0.95 -3.82
N TYR A 157 16.78 2.05 -4.51
CA TYR A 157 16.10 3.34 -4.35
C TYR A 157 16.12 4.11 -5.66
N VAL A 158 15.19 5.05 -5.82
CA VAL A 158 15.04 5.80 -7.07
C VAL A 158 15.10 7.30 -6.78
N ILE A 159 15.91 8.01 -7.56
CA ILE A 159 15.88 9.47 -7.62
C ILE A 159 15.17 9.89 -8.91
N ILE A 160 14.22 10.80 -8.77
CA ILE A 160 13.46 11.34 -9.90
C ILE A 160 13.59 12.85 -9.90
N LYS A 161 13.99 13.41 -11.06
CA LYS A 161 13.94 14.86 -11.32
C LYS A 161 12.95 15.11 -12.45
N SER A 162 12.02 15.99 -12.21
CA SER A 162 10.96 16.33 -13.16
C SER A 162 10.97 17.82 -13.48
N PRO A 163 10.80 18.19 -14.76
CA PRO A 163 10.51 19.57 -15.12
C PRO A 163 9.21 20.05 -14.46
N PRO A 164 9.11 21.37 -14.14
CA PRO A 164 7.88 21.93 -13.60
C PRO A 164 6.66 21.65 -14.47
N GLY A 165 5.55 21.28 -13.83
CA GLY A 165 4.27 21.05 -14.51
C GLY A 165 4.16 19.75 -15.30
N MET A 166 5.15 18.89 -15.26
CA MET A 166 5.10 17.61 -15.95
C MET A 166 4.05 16.68 -15.32
N THR A 167 3.29 16.04 -16.18
CA THR A 167 2.36 14.96 -15.80
C THR A 167 2.92 13.65 -16.31
N THR A 168 3.00 12.65 -15.44
CA THR A 168 3.40 11.30 -15.81
C THR A 168 2.22 10.34 -15.65
N GLY A 169 2.23 9.22 -16.36
CA GLY A 169 1.37 8.08 -16.09
C GLY A 169 1.79 7.33 -14.82
N GLU A 170 1.46 6.06 -14.76
CA GLU A 170 2.00 5.17 -13.72
C GLU A 170 3.52 5.20 -13.78
N LEU A 171 4.15 5.22 -12.60
CA LEU A 171 5.59 5.07 -12.46
C LEU A 171 5.87 4.10 -11.32
N ARG A 172 6.55 3.01 -11.65
CA ARG A 172 6.76 1.87 -10.74
C ARG A 172 8.08 1.18 -11.01
N THR A 173 8.69 0.61 -9.97
CA THR A 173 9.75 -0.37 -10.11
C THR A 173 9.14 -1.77 -10.17
N MET A 174 9.72 -2.62 -10.99
CA MET A 174 9.22 -3.94 -11.34
C MET A 174 10.32 -4.96 -11.11
N TYR A 175 9.99 -6.06 -10.43
CA TYR A 175 10.89 -7.19 -10.18
C TYR A 175 10.17 -8.46 -10.58
N ARG A 176 10.65 -9.09 -11.65
CA ARG A 176 10.03 -10.29 -12.22
C ARG A 176 10.94 -11.49 -12.04
N PHE A 177 10.38 -12.60 -11.61
CA PHE A 177 11.11 -13.82 -11.31
C PHE A 177 10.53 -15.02 -12.04
N ASP A 178 11.21 -16.17 -11.95
CA ASP A 178 10.74 -17.41 -12.58
C ASP A 178 9.58 -18.00 -11.76
N MET A 179 8.38 -17.95 -12.34
CA MET A 179 7.19 -18.52 -11.71
C MET A 179 7.14 -20.05 -11.71
N ASN A 180 8.07 -20.76 -12.37
CA ASN A 180 8.23 -22.19 -12.17
C ASN A 180 8.86 -22.51 -10.80
N ILE A 181 9.45 -21.50 -10.16
CA ILE A 181 10.05 -21.58 -8.82
C ILE A 181 9.21 -20.80 -7.82
N LEU A 182 8.80 -19.58 -8.15
CA LEU A 182 8.09 -18.64 -7.25
C LEU A 182 6.61 -18.51 -7.64
N ASP A 183 5.87 -19.61 -7.58
CA ASP A 183 4.49 -19.71 -8.08
C ASP A 183 3.39 -19.31 -7.08
N TRP A 184 3.77 -18.94 -5.86
CA TRP A 184 2.84 -18.47 -4.81
C TRP A 184 3.03 -16.98 -4.54
N ALA A 185 1.95 -16.24 -4.44
CA ALA A 185 1.95 -14.84 -4.03
C ALA A 185 1.69 -14.69 -2.52
N TRP A 186 2.23 -13.61 -1.94
CA TRP A 186 1.95 -13.14 -0.58
C TRP A 186 1.66 -11.64 -0.60
N ALA A 187 0.50 -11.25 -0.08
CA ALA A 187 0.12 -9.85 0.10
C ALA A 187 -0.95 -9.71 1.20
N ASN A 188 -0.72 -8.87 2.23
CA ASN A 188 -1.66 -8.60 3.33
C ASN A 188 -2.24 -9.88 3.97
N GLU A 189 -1.37 -10.80 4.41
CA GLU A 189 -1.74 -12.09 5.00
C GLU A 189 -2.54 -13.02 4.06
N ARG A 190 -2.68 -12.66 2.81
CA ARG A 190 -3.26 -13.50 1.77
C ARG A 190 -2.17 -14.20 0.99
N THR A 191 -2.36 -15.48 0.75
CA THR A 191 -1.47 -16.29 -0.07
C THR A 191 -2.26 -17.18 -1.03
N GLY A 192 -1.64 -17.53 -2.15
CA GLY A 192 -2.22 -18.45 -3.12
C GLY A 192 -1.34 -18.61 -4.34
N ARG A 193 -1.50 -19.77 -4.99
CA ARG A 193 -0.81 -20.07 -6.23
C ARG A 193 -1.33 -19.15 -7.34
N GLN A 194 -0.40 -18.63 -8.14
CA GLN A 194 -0.70 -17.76 -9.26
C GLN A 194 -0.86 -18.58 -10.55
N PRO A 195 -1.86 -18.27 -11.39
CA PRO A 195 -1.95 -18.86 -12.72
C PRO A 195 -0.81 -18.35 -13.60
N LYS A 196 -0.35 -19.22 -14.50
CA LYS A 196 0.61 -18.80 -15.55
C LYS A 196 -0.05 -17.85 -16.52
N TYR A 197 0.63 -16.84 -16.98
CA TYR A 197 0.12 -15.86 -17.93
C TYR A 197 -0.31 -16.52 -19.25
N ALA A 198 0.44 -17.52 -19.73
CA ALA A 198 0.05 -18.32 -20.90
C ALA A 198 -1.34 -18.96 -20.76
N LEU A 199 -1.70 -19.46 -19.57
CA LEU A 199 -3.04 -19.99 -19.32
C LEU A 199 -4.09 -18.87 -19.42
N LEU A 200 -3.83 -17.71 -18.82
CA LEU A 200 -4.76 -16.58 -18.87
C LEU A 200 -4.96 -16.06 -20.29
N GLN A 201 -3.91 -16.03 -21.11
CA GLN A 201 -4.00 -15.66 -22.53
C GLN A 201 -4.77 -16.69 -23.39
N SER A 202 -4.81 -17.94 -22.96
CA SER A 202 -5.53 -19.01 -23.69
C SER A 202 -7.04 -19.05 -23.41
N ILE A 203 -7.51 -18.30 -22.40
CA ILE A 203 -8.91 -18.22 -21.99
C ILE A 203 -9.42 -16.78 -22.11
N SER A 204 -10.72 -16.60 -22.31
CA SER A 204 -11.31 -15.27 -22.43
C SER A 204 -11.51 -14.62 -21.06
N GLU A 205 -11.25 -13.31 -20.98
CA GLU A 205 -11.66 -12.53 -19.83
C GLU A 205 -13.18 -12.55 -19.63
N VAL A 206 -13.60 -12.51 -18.39
CA VAL A 206 -15.01 -12.37 -18.00
C VAL A 206 -15.31 -10.89 -17.77
N GLY A 207 -15.47 -10.10 -18.83
CA GLY A 207 -15.55 -8.64 -18.80
C GLY A 207 -16.66 -8.04 -17.93
N ASN A 208 -17.72 -8.81 -17.62
CA ASN A 208 -18.77 -8.37 -16.70
C ASN A 208 -18.43 -8.58 -15.23
N MET A 209 -17.27 -9.14 -14.93
CA MET A 209 -16.79 -9.40 -13.57
C MET A 209 -15.68 -8.44 -13.10
N GLY A 210 -15.34 -7.47 -13.92
CA GLY A 210 -14.28 -6.52 -13.67
C GLY A 210 -13.17 -6.60 -14.73
N ASP A 211 -12.17 -5.82 -14.50
CA ASP A 211 -10.99 -5.63 -15.32
C ASP A 211 -9.99 -6.79 -15.06
N GLU A 212 -9.44 -7.37 -16.12
CA GLU A 212 -8.49 -8.49 -16.05
C GLU A 212 -8.94 -9.61 -15.09
N THR A 213 -10.09 -10.19 -15.38
CA THR A 213 -10.74 -11.24 -14.59
C THR A 213 -11.01 -12.46 -15.45
N TRP A 214 -10.63 -13.63 -14.95
CA TRP A 214 -10.77 -14.90 -15.66
C TRP A 214 -11.48 -15.94 -14.81
N ARG A 215 -12.25 -16.81 -15.45
CA ARG A 215 -12.79 -18.02 -14.83
C ARG A 215 -11.90 -19.20 -15.21
N LEU A 216 -11.31 -19.83 -14.18
CA LEU A 216 -10.44 -20.98 -14.35
C LEU A 216 -11.25 -22.28 -14.57
N ALA A 217 -10.60 -23.34 -15.02
CA ALA A 217 -11.22 -24.61 -15.35
C ALA A 217 -11.91 -25.30 -14.16
N ASP A 218 -11.45 -25.04 -12.94
CA ASP A 218 -12.06 -25.52 -11.68
C ASP A 218 -13.31 -24.70 -11.25
N GLY A 219 -13.69 -23.69 -12.06
CA GLY A 219 -14.80 -22.79 -11.78
C GLY A 219 -14.44 -21.62 -10.86
N SER A 220 -13.24 -21.57 -10.31
CA SER A 220 -12.75 -20.43 -9.53
C SER A 220 -12.58 -19.18 -10.42
N VAL A 221 -12.59 -18.03 -9.78
CA VAL A 221 -12.37 -16.75 -10.47
C VAL A 221 -11.05 -16.17 -9.98
N TYR A 222 -10.16 -15.92 -10.91
CA TYR A 222 -8.93 -15.18 -10.70
C TYR A 222 -9.07 -13.78 -11.27
N GLN A 223 -8.72 -12.78 -10.46
CA GLN A 223 -8.56 -11.42 -10.90
C GLN A 223 -7.15 -10.94 -10.60
N LYS A 224 -6.52 -10.26 -11.52
CA LYS A 224 -5.19 -9.65 -11.35
C LYS A 224 -5.06 -8.87 -10.03
N TYR A 225 -6.14 -8.23 -9.60
CA TYR A 225 -6.19 -7.40 -8.40
C TYR A 225 -6.45 -8.15 -7.09
N ASP A 226 -6.62 -9.45 -7.13
CA ASP A 226 -6.89 -10.27 -5.94
C ASP A 226 -5.81 -10.15 -4.86
N TYR A 227 -4.57 -9.83 -5.25
CA TYR A 227 -3.42 -9.64 -4.36
C TYR A 227 -3.01 -8.18 -4.20
N SER A 228 -3.89 -7.24 -4.49
CA SER A 228 -3.70 -5.84 -4.13
C SER A 228 -3.67 -5.67 -2.61
N LEU A 229 -2.92 -4.71 -2.14
CA LEU A 229 -2.71 -4.49 -0.70
C LEU A 229 -2.92 -3.03 -0.29
N TYR A 230 -3.09 -2.83 1.00
CA TYR A 230 -2.97 -1.53 1.66
C TYR A 230 -1.56 -1.36 2.18
N TYR A 231 -0.84 -0.37 1.70
CA TYR A 231 0.56 -0.15 2.09
C TYR A 231 0.73 0.04 3.60
N ALA A 232 -0.20 0.74 4.24
CA ALA A 232 -0.16 0.97 5.69
C ALA A 232 -0.18 -0.31 6.54
N GLU A 233 -0.68 -1.41 5.97
CA GLU A 233 -0.84 -2.71 6.64
C GLU A 233 0.10 -3.78 6.08
N ALA A 234 0.96 -3.43 5.12
CA ALA A 234 1.82 -4.37 4.42
C ALA A 234 3.30 -4.12 4.72
N PRO A 235 3.88 -4.80 5.70
CA PRO A 235 5.31 -4.72 5.97
C PRO A 235 6.15 -5.34 4.85
N MET A 236 5.57 -6.22 4.06
CA MET A 236 6.19 -6.88 2.92
C MET A 236 5.14 -7.43 1.95
N TRP A 237 5.56 -7.71 0.73
CA TRP A 237 4.82 -8.49 -0.27
C TRP A 237 5.79 -9.19 -1.21
N GLY A 238 5.38 -10.24 -1.89
CA GLY A 238 6.27 -10.95 -2.80
C GLY A 238 5.76 -12.29 -3.25
N HIS A 239 6.70 -13.12 -3.70
CA HIS A 239 6.45 -14.46 -4.18
C HIS A 239 7.34 -15.48 -3.50
N TYR A 240 6.86 -16.72 -3.41
CA TYR A 240 7.63 -17.85 -2.88
C TYR A 240 7.19 -19.16 -3.53
N GLY A 241 7.99 -20.20 -3.37
CA GLY A 241 7.70 -21.53 -3.88
C GLY A 241 8.99 -22.35 -3.93
N HIS A 242 8.86 -23.67 -3.98
CA HIS A 242 9.97 -24.63 -4.17
C HIS A 242 11.19 -24.38 -3.28
N GLY A 243 10.95 -23.95 -2.02
CA GLY A 243 12.02 -23.71 -1.05
C GLY A 243 12.66 -22.32 -1.11
N PHE A 244 12.20 -21.43 -1.99
CA PHE A 244 12.71 -20.07 -2.18
C PHE A 244 11.61 -19.02 -1.93
N GLY A 245 12.04 -17.81 -1.53
CA GLY A 245 11.17 -16.64 -1.40
C GLY A 245 11.88 -15.37 -1.81
N VAL A 246 11.11 -14.46 -2.41
CA VAL A 246 11.52 -13.08 -2.72
C VAL A 246 10.44 -12.13 -2.23
N PHE A 247 10.83 -11.22 -1.35
CA PHE A 247 9.90 -10.28 -0.71
C PHE A 247 10.41 -8.84 -0.82
N PHE A 248 9.55 -7.97 -1.25
CA PHE A 248 9.77 -6.54 -1.22
C PHE A 248 9.30 -5.97 0.12
N MET A 249 10.17 -5.22 0.78
CA MET A 249 9.94 -4.59 2.07
C MET A 249 10.06 -3.08 1.92
N PRO A 250 8.96 -2.31 2.05
CA PRO A 250 9.01 -0.85 1.86
C PRO A 250 9.81 -0.12 2.94
N VAL A 251 10.00 -0.71 4.11
CA VAL A 251 10.73 -0.19 5.28
C VAL A 251 10.12 1.11 5.81
N SER A 252 9.97 2.12 4.95
CA SER A 252 9.28 3.38 5.22
C SER A 252 8.31 3.70 4.08
N LEU A 253 7.17 4.28 4.44
CA LEU A 253 6.15 4.71 3.50
C LEU A 253 6.19 6.23 3.23
N GLU A 254 7.23 6.92 3.69
CA GLU A 254 7.32 8.39 3.61
C GLU A 254 7.27 8.94 2.20
N SER A 255 7.77 8.18 1.23
CA SER A 255 7.83 8.61 -0.17
C SER A 255 6.61 8.21 -1.01
N TYR A 256 5.68 7.42 -0.45
CA TYR A 256 4.51 6.96 -1.17
C TYR A 256 3.37 7.97 -1.13
N ALA A 257 2.75 8.23 -2.28
CA ALA A 257 1.55 9.05 -2.35
C ALA A 257 0.32 8.37 -1.72
N GLY A 258 -0.71 9.13 -1.39
CA GLY A 258 -2.02 8.61 -0.99
C GLY A 258 -2.21 8.32 0.50
N GLY A 259 -1.13 8.39 1.30
CA GLY A 259 -1.21 8.26 2.76
C GLY A 259 -1.73 6.90 3.26
N PRO A 260 -2.38 6.90 4.46
CA PRO A 260 -2.74 5.66 5.15
C PRO A 260 -3.80 4.81 4.45
N LEU A 261 -4.55 5.37 3.49
CA LEU A 261 -5.58 4.65 2.74
C LEU A 261 -5.09 4.14 1.39
N ARG A 262 -3.81 4.38 1.05
CA ARG A 262 -3.24 3.96 -0.21
C ARG A 262 -3.30 2.45 -0.35
N GLN A 263 -3.93 2.01 -1.42
CA GLN A 263 -3.93 0.63 -1.87
C GLN A 263 -3.39 0.55 -3.28
N GLU A 264 -2.77 -0.59 -3.62
CA GLU A 264 -2.22 -0.80 -4.94
C GLU A 264 -2.07 -2.28 -5.26
N LEU A 265 -1.98 -2.58 -6.55
CA LEU A 265 -1.54 -3.86 -7.05
C LEU A 265 -0.06 -4.03 -6.73
N ALA A 266 0.30 -5.08 -6.00
CA ALA A 266 1.67 -5.28 -5.53
C ALA A 266 2.31 -6.56 -6.04
N VAL A 267 1.53 -7.58 -6.29
CA VAL A 267 1.96 -8.85 -6.88
C VAL A 267 0.87 -9.38 -7.80
N HIS A 268 1.26 -10.04 -8.88
CA HIS A 268 0.34 -10.77 -9.76
C HIS A 268 1.06 -11.91 -10.51
N GLN A 269 0.40 -12.52 -11.51
CA GLN A 269 0.95 -13.61 -12.32
C GLN A 269 2.38 -13.33 -12.79
N ASP A 270 3.09 -14.39 -13.19
CA ASP A 270 4.48 -14.36 -13.64
C ASP A 270 5.49 -13.91 -12.57
N ALA A 271 5.20 -14.23 -11.31
CA ALA A 271 6.05 -13.91 -10.17
C ALA A 271 6.52 -12.43 -10.19
N LEU A 272 5.60 -11.54 -10.55
CA LEU A 272 5.87 -10.11 -10.68
C LEU A 272 5.59 -9.39 -9.37
N ILE A 273 6.60 -8.69 -8.87
CA ILE A 273 6.53 -7.77 -7.73
C ILE A 273 6.53 -6.36 -8.26
N LEU A 274 5.57 -5.55 -7.82
CA LEU A 274 5.41 -4.16 -8.20
C LEU A 274 5.58 -3.24 -7.00
N ASN A 275 6.17 -2.08 -7.27
CA ASN A 275 6.30 -1.01 -6.30
C ASN A 275 5.98 0.33 -6.96
N TYR A 276 4.85 0.93 -6.60
CA TYR A 276 4.33 2.15 -7.22
C TYR A 276 4.91 3.40 -6.57
N LEU A 277 5.62 4.18 -7.36
CA LEU A 277 6.18 5.48 -6.98
C LEU A 277 5.17 6.60 -7.19
N GLY A 278 4.42 6.52 -8.30
CA GLY A 278 3.38 7.49 -8.66
C GLY A 278 2.32 6.90 -9.57
N GLY A 279 1.17 7.55 -9.66
CA GLY A 279 0.00 7.01 -10.34
C GLY A 279 -0.58 5.80 -9.62
N GLY A 280 -1.33 4.97 -10.29
CA GLY A 280 -1.80 3.71 -9.72
C GLY A 280 -3.09 3.17 -10.31
N HIS A 281 -3.46 1.98 -9.84
CA HIS A 281 -4.64 1.25 -10.27
C HIS A 281 -5.92 1.67 -9.53
N TYR A 282 -5.79 2.36 -8.41
CA TYR A 282 -6.89 2.78 -7.55
C TYR A 282 -6.83 4.28 -7.29
N GLY A 283 -7.97 4.86 -6.99
CA GLY A 283 -8.08 6.23 -6.53
C GLY A 283 -8.17 7.24 -7.67
N GLY A 284 -7.10 7.87 -8.06
CA GLY A 284 -7.15 9.00 -8.96
C GLY A 284 -6.90 8.72 -10.42
N GLY A 285 -6.69 7.45 -10.80
CA GLY A 285 -6.25 7.11 -12.15
C GLY A 285 -4.74 7.28 -12.35
N GLY A 286 -4.26 6.82 -13.51
CA GLY A 286 -2.85 6.64 -13.82
C GLY A 286 -2.01 7.89 -14.06
N SER A 287 -2.39 9.05 -13.52
CA SER A 287 -1.59 10.27 -13.74
C SER A 287 -1.07 10.82 -12.43
N ALA A 288 0.24 11.00 -12.35
CA ALA A 288 0.90 11.74 -11.31
C ALA A 288 1.20 13.16 -11.80
N THR A 289 0.67 14.15 -11.12
CA THR A 289 0.93 15.57 -11.40
C THR A 289 1.62 16.22 -10.22
N GLY A 290 2.44 17.23 -10.48
CA GLY A 290 2.98 18.06 -9.43
C GLY A 290 4.35 17.64 -8.90
N LEU A 291 5.05 16.72 -9.54
CA LEU A 291 6.46 16.54 -9.26
C LEU A 291 7.20 17.77 -9.77
N ASN A 292 7.49 18.69 -8.87
CA ASN A 292 8.32 19.87 -9.16
C ASN A 292 9.66 19.71 -8.46
N GLY A 293 10.69 19.39 -9.24
CA GLY A 293 12.03 19.24 -8.71
C GLY A 293 12.46 17.79 -8.52
N GLU A 294 13.16 17.54 -7.44
CA GLU A 294 13.88 16.29 -7.19
C GLU A 294 13.33 15.57 -5.98
N LYS A 295 13.17 14.24 -6.09
CA LYS A 295 12.69 13.41 -5.00
C LYS A 295 13.38 12.06 -4.97
N ILE A 296 13.71 11.58 -3.77
CA ILE A 296 14.14 10.21 -3.53
C ILE A 296 12.96 9.34 -3.04
N HIS A 297 12.86 8.14 -3.60
CA HIS A 297 11.95 7.08 -3.19
C HIS A 297 12.74 5.89 -2.65
N GLY A 298 12.43 5.41 -1.47
CA GLY A 298 13.17 4.36 -0.78
C GLY A 298 14.24 4.93 0.17
N PRO A 299 15.30 4.17 0.52
CA PRO A 299 15.57 2.79 0.09
C PRO A 299 14.56 1.78 0.62
N TRP A 300 14.32 0.77 -0.18
CA TRP A 300 13.56 -0.43 0.18
C TRP A 300 14.51 -1.58 0.48
N PHE A 301 13.97 -2.76 0.82
CA PHE A 301 14.76 -3.98 0.88
C PHE A 301 14.10 -5.08 0.06
N LEU A 302 14.74 -5.51 -1.01
CA LEU A 302 14.36 -6.68 -1.79
C LEU A 302 15.10 -7.88 -1.22
N TYR A 303 14.40 -8.69 -0.45
CA TYR A 303 14.92 -9.76 0.36
C TYR A 303 14.74 -11.13 -0.31
N PHE A 304 15.77 -11.97 -0.25
CA PHE A 304 15.79 -13.31 -0.80
C PHE A 304 16.06 -14.31 0.31
N ASN A 305 15.19 -15.28 0.49
CA ASN A 305 15.39 -16.34 1.46
C ASN A 305 15.14 -17.75 0.91
N THR A 306 15.43 -18.73 1.76
CA THR A 306 15.12 -20.14 1.55
C THR A 306 14.53 -20.71 2.82
N GLY A 307 13.76 -21.79 2.69
CA GLY A 307 13.19 -22.48 3.84
C GLY A 307 12.61 -23.84 3.47
N ASP A 308 12.48 -24.70 4.46
CA ASP A 308 12.02 -26.08 4.29
C ASP A 308 10.50 -26.18 4.09
N SER A 309 9.76 -25.08 4.36
CA SER A 309 8.34 -25.00 4.12
C SER A 309 7.90 -23.58 3.73
N PRO A 310 6.73 -23.42 3.08
CA PRO A 310 6.12 -22.12 2.80
C PRO A 310 5.99 -21.24 4.04
N GLU A 311 5.56 -21.82 5.15
CA GLU A 311 5.36 -21.12 6.42
C GLU A 311 6.69 -20.60 7.00
N ALA A 312 7.75 -21.40 6.91
CA ALA A 312 9.09 -21.02 7.34
C ALA A 312 9.64 -19.86 6.52
N ILE A 313 9.46 -19.90 5.20
CA ILE A 313 9.87 -18.82 4.27
C ILE A 313 9.16 -17.51 4.63
N VAL A 314 7.85 -17.55 4.80
CA VAL A 314 7.06 -16.36 5.12
C VAL A 314 7.35 -15.84 6.53
N ALA A 315 7.49 -16.74 7.53
CA ALA A 315 7.81 -16.35 8.91
C ALA A 315 9.17 -15.66 9.02
N ASP A 316 10.17 -16.17 8.31
CA ASP A 316 11.48 -15.55 8.24
C ASP A 316 11.42 -14.17 7.57
N ALA A 317 10.73 -14.04 6.44
CA ALA A 317 10.54 -12.75 5.77
C ALA A 317 9.84 -11.70 6.68
N LYS A 318 8.81 -12.10 7.44
CA LYS A 318 8.16 -11.21 8.43
C LYS A 318 9.13 -10.73 9.50
N LYS A 319 9.99 -11.62 10.01
CA LYS A 319 11.01 -11.27 11.00
C LYS A 319 12.01 -10.28 10.42
N VAL A 320 12.46 -10.51 9.19
CA VAL A 320 13.41 -9.60 8.52
C VAL A 320 12.75 -8.26 8.24
N ALA A 321 11.50 -8.20 7.78
CA ALA A 321 10.77 -6.94 7.58
C ALA A 321 10.67 -6.10 8.85
N ALA A 322 10.42 -6.73 10.00
CA ALA A 322 10.42 -6.04 11.29
C ALA A 322 11.82 -5.50 11.67
N THR A 323 12.87 -6.28 11.39
CA THR A 323 14.26 -5.88 11.61
C THR A 323 14.65 -4.70 10.72
N GLU A 324 14.31 -4.74 9.44
CA GLU A 324 14.60 -3.65 8.49
C GLU A 324 13.87 -2.36 8.87
N LYS A 325 12.62 -2.46 9.28
CA LYS A 325 11.86 -1.31 9.79
C LYS A 325 12.53 -0.67 11.01
N ALA A 326 13.13 -1.46 11.87
CA ALA A 326 13.85 -0.97 13.06
C ALA A 326 15.20 -0.31 12.74
N LYS A 327 15.82 -0.63 11.58
CA LYS A 327 17.06 0.00 11.10
C LYS A 327 16.81 1.38 10.46
N TRP A 328 15.56 1.69 10.10
CA TRP A 328 15.23 2.94 9.41
C TRP A 328 15.25 4.15 10.37
N PRO A 329 15.80 5.32 9.94
CA PRO A 329 16.46 5.59 8.66
C PRO A 329 17.85 4.96 8.57
N TYR A 330 18.21 4.45 7.40
CA TYR A 330 19.47 3.76 7.17
C TYR A 330 20.68 4.69 7.29
N THR A 331 21.58 4.39 8.22
CA THR A 331 22.77 5.23 8.48
C THR A 331 23.89 5.09 7.45
N TRP A 332 23.83 4.06 6.60
CA TRP A 332 24.79 3.85 5.51
C TRP A 332 24.47 4.69 4.24
N MET A 333 23.28 5.30 4.20
CA MET A 333 22.90 6.19 3.11
C MET A 333 23.75 7.46 3.12
N ASP A 334 24.40 7.70 1.98
CA ASP A 334 25.22 8.90 1.73
C ASP A 334 24.62 9.63 0.51
N GLU A 335 23.39 10.11 0.67
CA GLU A 335 22.62 10.76 -0.37
C GLU A 335 22.04 12.09 0.15
N PRO A 336 22.35 13.23 -0.49
CA PRO A 336 21.87 14.55 -0.03
C PRO A 336 20.36 14.64 0.12
N LEU A 337 19.62 13.91 -0.72
CA LEU A 337 18.16 13.83 -0.65
C LEU A 337 17.64 12.92 0.49
N TYR A 338 18.52 12.27 1.24
CA TYR A 338 18.16 11.38 2.35
C TYR A 338 18.72 11.89 3.68
N PRO A 339 18.08 12.89 4.32
CA PRO A 339 18.58 13.45 5.57
C PRO A 339 18.56 12.40 6.69
N LEU A 340 19.69 12.26 7.38
CA LEU A 340 19.82 11.41 8.57
C LEU A 340 19.33 12.13 9.83
N GLN A 341 19.46 13.47 9.89
CA GLN A 341 18.85 14.25 10.96
C GLN A 341 17.35 14.38 10.72
N ARG A 342 16.59 13.80 11.61
CA ARG A 342 15.13 13.73 11.53
C ARG A 342 14.50 14.12 12.86
N THR A 343 13.23 14.45 12.83
CA THR A 343 12.48 14.98 13.98
C THR A 343 11.48 13.95 14.45
N THR A 344 11.41 13.76 15.76
CA THR A 344 10.22 13.14 16.36
C THR A 344 9.19 14.24 16.61
N VAL A 345 8.01 14.12 15.98
CA VAL A 345 6.88 15.03 16.18
C VAL A 345 5.87 14.39 17.10
N THR A 346 5.52 15.08 18.18
CA THR A 346 4.52 14.65 19.17
C THR A 346 3.42 15.67 19.29
N GLY A 347 2.30 15.27 19.88
CA GLY A 347 1.19 16.16 20.19
C GLY A 347 -0.02 15.37 20.69
N ARG A 348 -1.08 16.10 21.01
CA ARG A 348 -2.36 15.52 21.41
C ARG A 348 -3.49 16.20 20.64
N LEU A 349 -4.24 15.43 19.86
CA LEU A 349 -5.45 15.93 19.21
C LEU A 349 -6.55 16.09 20.28
N ALA A 350 -7.02 17.31 20.46
CA ALA A 350 -8.07 17.67 21.40
C ALA A 350 -9.35 18.07 20.62
N ILE A 351 -10.30 17.15 20.56
CA ILE A 351 -11.57 17.37 19.86
C ILE A 351 -12.59 17.85 20.89
N THR A 352 -13.18 19.01 20.65
CA THR A 352 -14.09 19.68 21.61
C THR A 352 -15.52 19.16 21.57
N HIS A 353 -15.85 18.28 20.65
CA HIS A 353 -17.16 17.69 20.49
C HIS A 353 -17.46 16.66 21.60
N GLU A 354 -18.60 16.78 22.29
CA GLU A 354 -18.97 15.92 23.43
C GLU A 354 -19.10 14.42 23.10
N ARG A 355 -19.49 14.08 21.85
CA ARG A 355 -19.61 12.69 21.37
C ARG A 355 -18.36 12.22 20.64
N SER A 356 -17.29 13.00 20.70
CA SER A 356 -16.06 12.66 20.00
C SER A 356 -15.34 11.48 20.64
N SER A 357 -14.56 10.79 19.83
CA SER A 357 -13.54 9.86 20.26
C SER A 357 -12.17 10.43 19.92
N ALA A 358 -11.21 10.30 20.82
CA ALA A 358 -9.84 10.72 20.56
C ALA A 358 -9.12 9.83 19.53
N PHE A 359 -9.69 8.68 19.20
CA PHE A 359 -9.13 7.82 18.15
C PHE A 359 -9.21 8.50 16.79
N ALA A 360 -8.07 8.76 16.23
CA ALA A 360 -7.93 9.48 14.97
C ALA A 360 -6.74 8.97 14.15
N THR A 361 -6.80 9.15 12.84
CA THR A 361 -5.64 9.07 11.97
C THR A 361 -5.00 10.46 11.92
N ILE A 362 -3.71 10.54 12.20
CA ILE A 362 -2.92 11.77 12.19
C ILE A 362 -1.91 11.69 11.05
N ILE A 363 -1.81 12.75 10.25
CA ILE A 363 -0.93 12.79 9.08
C ILE A 363 -0.17 14.12 9.05
N LEU A 364 1.13 14.04 8.78
CA LEU A 364 1.92 15.17 8.29
C LEU A 364 2.21 14.95 6.81
N GLY A 365 1.67 15.79 5.94
CA GLY A 365 1.89 15.76 4.51
C GLY A 365 2.48 17.08 4.00
N GLN A 366 3.28 17.02 2.93
CA GLN A 366 3.83 18.19 2.26
C GLN A 366 3.06 18.48 0.96
N PRO A 367 1.88 19.09 1.00
CA PRO A 367 1.14 19.42 -0.21
C PRO A 367 1.79 20.60 -0.93
N LYS A 368 2.40 20.37 -2.10
CA LYS A 368 2.99 21.44 -2.91
C LYS A 368 1.99 22.19 -3.77
N ASN A 369 0.88 21.56 -4.16
CA ASN A 369 -0.13 22.20 -5.01
C ASN A 369 -1.50 21.57 -4.77
N PRO A 370 -2.61 22.29 -5.03
CA PRO A 370 -3.91 21.66 -5.07
C PRO A 370 -3.86 20.50 -6.08
N PRO A 371 -4.55 19.39 -5.81
CA PRO A 371 -4.54 18.23 -6.68
C PRO A 371 -4.91 18.67 -8.09
N ALA A 372 -4.13 18.27 -9.08
CA ALA A 372 -4.51 18.51 -10.45
C ALA A 372 -5.88 17.85 -10.70
N ARG A 373 -6.79 18.62 -11.24
CA ARG A 373 -8.18 18.18 -11.51
C ARG A 373 -8.30 17.10 -12.59
N ASN A 374 -7.18 16.65 -13.15
CA ASN A 374 -7.15 15.64 -14.19
C ASN A 374 -7.16 14.24 -13.56
N PHE A 375 -8.32 13.81 -13.18
CA PHE A 375 -8.59 12.41 -12.92
C PHE A 375 -8.69 11.69 -14.27
N GLY A 376 -7.56 11.30 -14.85
CA GLY A 376 -7.45 10.71 -16.18
C GLY A 376 -8.43 9.56 -16.42
N ARG A 377 -8.13 8.59 -17.14
CA ARG A 377 -8.80 7.40 -17.68
C ARG A 377 -10.21 6.99 -17.17
N TYR A 378 -10.65 7.35 -15.96
CA TYR A 378 -11.85 6.79 -15.29
C TYR A 378 -13.00 7.78 -15.05
N GLY A 379 -13.07 8.84 -15.81
CA GLY A 379 -14.26 9.70 -15.85
C GLY A 379 -14.04 11.15 -15.41
N ASN A 380 -14.64 12.06 -16.20
CA ASN A 380 -14.58 13.50 -16.03
C ASN A 380 -15.57 14.04 -14.98
N ARG A 381 -16.20 13.18 -14.15
CA ARG A 381 -17.15 13.64 -13.15
C ARG A 381 -16.44 14.16 -11.92
N THR A 382 -16.61 15.43 -11.62
CA THR A 382 -16.26 15.99 -10.32
C THR A 382 -17.27 15.46 -9.30
N PRO A 383 -16.87 14.82 -8.21
CA PRO A 383 -17.80 14.47 -7.13
C PRO A 383 -18.54 15.70 -6.66
N THR A 384 -19.85 15.59 -6.45
CA THR A 384 -20.69 16.70 -5.97
C THR A 384 -20.65 16.87 -4.44
N GLY A 385 -19.77 16.10 -3.76
CA GLY A 385 -19.68 16.10 -2.31
C GLY A 385 -19.05 17.35 -1.69
N VAL A 386 -19.10 17.40 -0.38
CA VAL A 386 -18.49 18.48 0.42
C VAL A 386 -16.97 18.39 0.33
N PRO A 387 -16.25 19.48 0.03
CA PRO A 387 -14.80 19.49 -0.03
C PRO A 387 -14.17 19.00 1.28
N ASP A 388 -13.19 18.10 1.16
CA ASP A 388 -12.39 17.58 2.26
C ASP A 388 -10.91 17.82 1.98
N ARG A 389 -10.24 18.61 2.81
CA ARG A 389 -8.83 18.97 2.60
C ARG A 389 -7.90 17.73 2.63
N ALA A 390 -8.21 16.75 3.47
CA ALA A 390 -7.41 15.53 3.53
C ALA A 390 -7.56 14.65 2.29
N SER A 391 -8.63 14.80 1.49
CA SER A 391 -8.78 14.12 0.20
C SER A 391 -7.71 14.53 -0.83
N ALA A 392 -7.07 15.69 -0.66
CA ALA A 392 -5.96 16.12 -1.48
C ALA A 392 -4.77 15.14 -1.43
N LEU A 393 -4.62 14.40 -0.33
CA LEU A 393 -3.53 13.43 -0.14
C LEU A 393 -3.58 12.25 -1.10
N TYR A 394 -4.74 11.88 -1.63
CA TYR A 394 -4.91 10.72 -2.52
C TYR A 394 -4.16 10.83 -3.84
N ASN A 395 -3.91 12.05 -4.32
CA ASN A 395 -3.32 12.30 -5.63
C ASN A 395 -2.02 13.09 -5.56
N GLN A 396 -1.45 13.24 -4.35
CA GLN A 396 -0.19 13.94 -4.19
C GLN A 396 0.97 13.02 -4.51
N TRP A 397 1.69 13.37 -5.57
CA TRP A 397 2.96 12.77 -5.93
C TRP A 397 4.04 13.86 -5.89
N GLY A 398 5.10 13.64 -5.23
CA GLY A 398 6.18 14.62 -5.18
C GLY A 398 6.64 14.98 -3.77
N ASP A 399 5.80 14.73 -2.76
CA ASP A 399 6.07 15.14 -1.40
C ASP A 399 6.13 13.95 -0.44
N TYR A 400 6.61 14.22 0.78
CA TYR A 400 6.74 13.20 1.82
C TYR A 400 5.54 13.24 2.75
N ILE A 401 5.15 12.08 3.23
CA ILE A 401 3.97 11.90 4.08
C ILE A 401 4.28 10.96 5.24
N TYR A 402 3.83 11.32 6.43
CA TYR A 402 3.99 10.54 7.66
C TYR A 402 2.63 10.39 8.31
N TYR A 403 2.32 9.22 8.86
CA TYR A 403 1.05 9.01 9.52
C TYR A 403 1.12 7.98 10.63
N VAL A 404 0.25 8.17 11.63
CA VAL A 404 0.04 7.27 12.77
C VAL A 404 -1.42 7.30 13.19
N LYS A 405 -1.80 6.33 14.02
CA LYS A 405 -3.05 6.39 14.77
C LYS A 405 -2.78 7.03 16.13
N ALA A 406 -3.65 7.95 16.55
CA ALA A 406 -3.65 8.49 17.91
C ALA A 406 -4.18 7.43 18.88
N ASP A 407 -3.73 7.50 20.15
CA ASP A 407 -4.25 6.67 21.23
C ASP A 407 -5.65 7.14 21.73
N ALA A 408 -6.18 6.45 22.73
CA ALA A 408 -7.49 6.75 23.31
C ALA A 408 -7.56 8.14 23.98
N GLN A 409 -6.42 8.76 24.28
CA GLN A 409 -6.32 10.11 24.83
C GLN A 409 -6.02 11.16 23.76
N GLY A 410 -5.90 10.75 22.50
CA GLY A 410 -5.57 11.60 21.38
C GLY A 410 -4.07 11.85 21.18
N ASN A 411 -3.20 11.23 21.99
CA ASN A 411 -1.77 11.43 21.84
C ASN A 411 -1.25 10.74 20.59
N PHE A 412 -0.27 11.37 19.94
CA PHE A 412 0.38 10.82 18.77
C PHE A 412 1.88 11.08 18.77
N LYS A 413 2.61 10.21 18.09
CA LYS A 413 4.05 10.32 17.87
C LYS A 413 4.41 9.87 16.47
N LEU A 414 4.92 10.80 15.67
CA LEU A 414 5.45 10.58 14.32
C LEU A 414 6.97 10.53 14.39
N PRO A 415 7.60 9.36 14.28
CA PRO A 415 9.05 9.26 14.36
C PRO A 415 9.70 9.65 13.04
N ALA A 416 10.94 10.12 13.12
CA ALA A 416 11.85 10.29 12.00
C ALA A 416 11.29 11.10 10.82
N VAL A 417 10.55 12.17 11.10
CA VAL A 417 10.04 13.13 10.10
C VAL A 417 11.21 13.94 9.54
N ARG A 418 11.28 14.07 8.22
CA ARG A 418 12.29 14.88 7.50
C ARG A 418 12.09 16.35 7.81
N PRO A 419 13.17 17.17 7.83
CA PRO A 419 13.02 18.63 7.86
C PRO A 419 12.17 19.13 6.69
N GLY A 420 11.33 20.13 6.95
CA GLY A 420 10.43 20.70 5.95
C GLY A 420 9.19 21.34 6.56
N THR A 421 8.36 21.93 5.71
CA THR A 421 7.07 22.53 6.08
C THR A 421 5.95 21.56 5.71
N TYR A 422 5.03 21.31 6.64
CA TYR A 422 3.96 20.34 6.50
C TYR A 422 2.59 20.95 6.78
N THR A 423 1.56 20.26 6.31
CA THR A 423 0.20 20.40 6.82
C THR A 423 -0.10 19.19 7.71
N LEU A 424 -0.58 19.47 8.93
CA LEU A 424 -1.11 18.45 9.81
C LEU A 424 -2.57 18.22 9.47
N TYR A 425 -2.91 16.97 9.10
CA TYR A 425 -4.27 16.52 8.91
C TYR A 425 -4.67 15.54 9.99
N ALA A 426 -5.95 15.50 10.31
CA ALA A 426 -6.53 14.46 11.14
C ALA A 426 -7.97 14.17 10.73
N TRP A 427 -8.41 12.93 10.92
CA TRP A 427 -9.81 12.55 10.91
C TRP A 427 -10.07 11.51 11.98
N GLN A 428 -11.28 11.56 12.51
CA GLN A 428 -11.72 10.61 13.53
C GLN A 428 -11.89 9.21 12.90
N THR A 429 -11.61 8.15 13.67
CA THR A 429 -11.81 6.76 13.26
C THR A 429 -12.90 6.05 14.06
N GLN A 430 -13.49 6.74 15.00
CA GLN A 430 -14.63 6.31 15.82
C GLN A 430 -15.46 7.55 16.19
N GLY A 431 -16.71 7.37 16.53
CA GLY A 431 -17.62 8.48 16.85
C GLY A 431 -18.31 9.04 15.58
N PRO A 432 -18.99 10.19 15.66
CA PRO A 432 -19.86 10.68 14.60
C PRO A 432 -19.20 11.68 13.63
N ILE A 433 -17.97 12.15 13.92
CA ILE A 433 -17.35 13.26 13.17
C ILE A 433 -16.82 12.75 11.84
N THR A 434 -17.38 13.20 10.75
CA THR A 434 -17.04 12.80 9.38
C THR A 434 -16.12 13.78 8.66
N GLN A 435 -15.89 14.96 9.23
CA GLN A 435 -15.00 16.00 8.72
C GLN A 435 -13.52 15.62 8.94
N SER A 436 -12.64 16.38 8.30
CA SER A 436 -11.21 16.37 8.60
C SER A 436 -10.73 17.69 9.20
N PHE A 437 -9.73 17.57 10.03
CA PHE A 437 -8.93 18.69 10.52
C PHE A 437 -7.77 18.96 9.56
N ALA A 438 -7.36 20.23 9.44
CA ALA A 438 -6.13 20.60 8.74
C ALA A 438 -5.52 21.87 9.34
N ARG A 439 -4.21 21.83 9.62
CA ARG A 439 -3.40 22.96 10.08
C ARG A 439 -2.15 23.08 9.23
N ASP A 440 -2.04 24.17 8.47
CA ASP A 440 -0.88 24.45 7.63
C ASP A 440 0.32 24.97 8.44
N GLY A 441 1.49 24.99 7.82
CA GLY A 441 2.70 25.67 8.33
C GLY A 441 3.35 24.99 9.52
N VAL A 442 3.27 23.68 9.63
CA VAL A 442 4.03 22.92 10.64
C VAL A 442 5.48 22.81 10.22
N GLU A 443 6.34 23.62 10.84
CA GLU A 443 7.78 23.66 10.56
C GLU A 443 8.54 22.58 11.33
N VAL A 444 9.19 21.66 10.60
CA VAL A 444 10.01 20.58 11.14
C VAL A 444 11.47 20.86 10.83
N LYS A 445 12.34 21.04 11.86
CA LYS A 445 13.73 21.52 11.69
C LYS A 445 14.81 20.58 12.22
N GLY A 446 14.44 19.47 12.85
CA GLY A 446 15.34 18.52 13.49
C GLY A 446 15.05 18.37 15.00
N GLY A 447 15.56 17.30 15.63
CA GLY A 447 15.39 17.04 17.06
C GLY A 447 13.98 16.55 17.42
N THR A 448 13.33 17.20 18.39
CA THR A 448 11.96 16.90 18.81
C THR A 448 11.09 18.14 18.65
N LEU A 449 9.90 17.96 18.09
CA LEU A 449 8.87 18.99 17.96
C LEU A 449 7.63 18.51 18.71
N ASP A 450 7.28 19.20 19.80
CA ASP A 450 6.01 18.97 20.50
C ASP A 450 5.00 20.03 20.04
N LEU A 451 3.90 19.58 19.45
CA LEU A 451 2.81 20.44 18.99
C LEU A 451 1.82 20.79 20.10
N GLY A 452 2.00 20.21 21.31
CA GLY A 452 1.09 20.40 22.44
C GLY A 452 -0.31 19.88 22.16
N ALA A 453 -1.33 20.58 22.73
CA ALA A 453 -2.72 20.32 22.41
C ALA A 453 -3.07 20.93 21.05
N VAL A 454 -3.51 20.08 20.13
CA VAL A 454 -4.02 20.46 18.81
C VAL A 454 -5.54 20.51 18.90
N GLU A 455 -6.06 21.70 19.14
CA GLU A 455 -7.51 21.92 19.29
C GLU A 455 -8.21 21.75 17.95
N TRP A 456 -9.31 20.99 17.95
CA TRP A 456 -10.20 20.80 16.82
C TRP A 456 -11.65 20.91 17.28
N ASP A 457 -12.35 21.93 16.78
CA ASP A 457 -13.77 22.20 17.01
C ASP A 457 -14.55 21.96 15.70
N PRO A 458 -14.94 20.70 15.42
CA PRO A 458 -15.70 20.40 14.21
C PRO A 458 -17.15 20.87 14.37
N PRO A 459 -17.78 21.41 13.30
CA PRO A 459 -19.21 21.68 13.31
C PRO A 459 -19.99 20.38 13.47
N TYR A 460 -21.05 20.41 14.27
CA TYR A 460 -21.91 19.25 14.52
C TYR A 460 -23.34 19.68 14.81
N HIS A 461 -24.27 18.73 14.74
CA HIS A 461 -25.63 18.88 15.17
C HIS A 461 -25.85 18.17 16.51
N PRO A 462 -26.55 18.80 17.50
CA PRO A 462 -26.53 18.32 18.88
C PRO A 462 -27.20 16.97 19.08
N HIS A 463 -28.18 16.61 18.24
CA HIS A 463 -28.99 15.43 18.46
C HIS A 463 -28.69 14.32 17.43
N LEU A 464 -27.95 13.31 17.86
CA LEU A 464 -27.73 12.08 17.04
C LEU A 464 -29.02 11.25 17.04
N ILE A 465 -29.58 11.02 15.85
CA ILE A 465 -30.74 10.13 15.65
C ILE A 465 -30.26 8.71 15.43
N PHE A 466 -29.35 8.48 14.49
CA PHE A 466 -28.66 7.20 14.32
C PHE A 466 -27.32 7.34 13.63
N GLN A 467 -26.49 6.30 13.79
CA GLN A 467 -25.24 6.10 13.07
C GLN A 467 -25.09 4.64 12.67
N ILE A 468 -24.67 4.38 11.42
CA ILE A 468 -24.31 3.06 10.88
C ILE A 468 -22.88 3.15 10.37
N GLY A 469 -21.96 2.33 10.89
CA GLY A 469 -20.55 2.37 10.55
C GLY A 469 -19.73 3.37 11.36
N ARG A 470 -18.50 3.64 10.91
CA ARG A 470 -17.51 4.51 11.57
C ARG A 470 -16.87 5.45 10.54
N PRO A 471 -16.49 6.68 10.91
CA PRO A 471 -15.93 7.66 9.98
C PRO A 471 -14.43 7.44 9.75
N ASP A 472 -14.01 6.18 9.55
CA ASP A 472 -12.60 5.84 9.36
C ASP A 472 -12.15 5.84 7.89
N ARG A 473 -13.06 6.24 6.98
CA ARG A 473 -12.89 6.31 5.52
C ARG A 473 -12.77 4.95 4.85
N LEU A 474 -13.24 3.91 5.52
CA LEU A 474 -13.19 2.54 5.06
C LEU A 474 -14.59 1.92 5.10
N ALA A 475 -14.80 0.88 4.31
CA ALA A 475 -15.98 0.01 4.42
C ALA A 475 -15.62 -1.31 5.13
N GLY A 476 -14.52 -1.31 5.88
CA GLY A 476 -13.93 -2.54 6.43
C GLY A 476 -14.73 -3.22 7.53
N GLU A 477 -15.59 -2.48 8.26
CA GLU A 477 -16.45 -3.02 9.32
C GLU A 477 -17.69 -3.71 8.78
N PHE A 478 -18.08 -3.44 7.55
CA PHE A 478 -19.27 -4.05 6.94
C PHE A 478 -18.98 -5.45 6.42
N LYS A 479 -20.04 -6.23 6.22
CA LYS A 479 -19.93 -7.60 5.74
C LYS A 479 -19.11 -7.68 4.44
N PHE A 480 -18.12 -8.55 4.41
CA PHE A 480 -17.09 -8.72 3.39
C PHE A 480 -16.07 -7.58 3.29
N GLY A 481 -16.20 -6.48 4.01
CA GLY A 481 -15.25 -5.36 3.93
C GLY A 481 -13.83 -5.72 4.32
N SER A 482 -13.66 -6.52 5.38
CA SER A 482 -12.36 -7.03 5.83
C SER A 482 -12.00 -8.41 5.26
N SER A 483 -12.84 -8.97 4.38
CA SER A 483 -12.56 -10.25 3.73
C SER A 483 -11.45 -10.11 2.68
N PRO A 484 -10.77 -11.21 2.32
CA PRO A 484 -9.82 -11.19 1.22
C PRO A 484 -10.46 -10.65 -0.06
N ARG A 485 -9.70 -9.89 -0.84
CA ARG A 485 -10.19 -9.33 -2.12
C ARG A 485 -10.59 -10.45 -3.05
N THR A 486 -11.80 -10.39 -3.58
CA THR A 486 -12.31 -11.33 -4.56
C THR A 486 -13.60 -10.83 -5.19
N ASN A 487 -13.78 -11.05 -6.47
CA ASN A 487 -15.02 -10.76 -7.18
C ASN A 487 -16.18 -11.68 -6.77
N GLN A 488 -15.95 -12.73 -5.98
CA GLN A 488 -17.00 -13.68 -5.59
C GLN A 488 -18.02 -13.06 -4.63
N TRP A 489 -17.59 -12.09 -3.80
CA TRP A 489 -18.48 -11.46 -2.81
C TRP A 489 -19.65 -10.71 -3.43
N VAL A 490 -19.46 -10.12 -4.62
CA VAL A 490 -20.50 -9.34 -5.30
C VAL A 490 -21.78 -10.14 -5.53
N ASN A 491 -21.67 -11.44 -5.81
CA ASN A 491 -22.84 -12.30 -6.00
C ASN A 491 -23.64 -12.59 -4.72
N GLN A 492 -23.06 -12.27 -3.56
CA GLN A 492 -23.67 -12.55 -2.26
C GLN A 492 -24.28 -11.28 -1.65
N ILE A 493 -24.16 -10.14 -2.33
CA ILE A 493 -24.72 -8.87 -1.88
C ILE A 493 -26.14 -8.75 -2.41
N PRO A 494 -27.15 -8.52 -1.53
CA PRO A 494 -28.52 -8.35 -1.98
C PRO A 494 -28.69 -7.06 -2.77
N THR A 495 -29.52 -7.11 -3.81
CA THR A 495 -29.92 -5.93 -4.58
C THR A 495 -30.71 -4.97 -3.70
N ASP A 496 -31.69 -5.50 -2.96
CA ASP A 496 -32.49 -4.72 -2.01
C ASP A 496 -32.21 -5.17 -0.58
N LEU A 497 -32.13 -4.22 0.34
CA LEU A 497 -31.78 -4.43 1.74
C LEU A 497 -32.64 -3.55 2.64
N THR A 498 -33.01 -4.08 3.81
CA THR A 498 -33.57 -3.25 4.90
C THR A 498 -32.72 -3.43 6.15
N TYR A 499 -32.16 -2.33 6.63
CA TYR A 499 -31.44 -2.23 7.90
C TYR A 499 -32.34 -1.55 8.92
N THR A 500 -32.55 -2.16 10.08
CA THR A 500 -33.37 -1.58 11.16
C THR A 500 -32.48 -1.10 12.30
N VAL A 501 -32.46 0.21 12.53
CA VAL A 501 -31.68 0.83 13.59
C VAL A 501 -32.05 0.25 14.96
N GLY A 502 -31.03 -0.12 15.73
CA GLY A 502 -31.20 -0.76 17.04
C GLY A 502 -31.52 -2.26 17.02
N GLN A 503 -31.67 -2.87 15.82
CA GLN A 503 -31.91 -4.31 15.67
C GLN A 503 -30.86 -4.96 14.77
N SER A 504 -30.54 -4.35 13.65
CA SER A 504 -29.55 -4.84 12.67
C SER A 504 -28.11 -4.57 13.13
N ASP A 505 -27.18 -5.43 12.71
CA ASP A 505 -25.76 -5.38 13.00
C ASP A 505 -24.99 -4.93 11.72
N PRO A 506 -24.24 -3.83 11.74
CA PRO A 506 -23.49 -3.38 10.56
C PRO A 506 -22.57 -4.44 9.95
N ALA A 507 -21.96 -5.30 10.78
CA ALA A 507 -21.04 -6.34 10.30
C ALA A 507 -21.75 -7.53 9.62
N LYS A 508 -23.08 -7.65 9.78
CA LYS A 508 -23.87 -8.78 9.24
C LYS A 508 -24.91 -8.35 8.23
N ASP A 509 -25.58 -7.22 8.51
CA ASP A 509 -26.79 -6.78 7.83
C ASP A 509 -26.55 -5.56 6.92
N TRP A 510 -25.31 -5.06 6.86
CA TRP A 510 -24.82 -4.10 5.89
C TRP A 510 -23.62 -4.66 5.15
N TYR A 511 -23.41 -4.28 3.89
CA TYR A 511 -22.33 -4.85 3.07
C TYR A 511 -21.35 -3.78 2.66
N TYR A 512 -20.12 -4.18 2.30
CA TYR A 512 -19.04 -3.27 1.92
C TYR A 512 -19.40 -2.35 0.74
N ALA A 513 -20.28 -2.79 -0.17
CA ALA A 513 -20.72 -2.00 -1.30
C ALA A 513 -22.16 -2.34 -1.70
N GLN A 514 -22.91 -1.33 -2.15
CA GLN A 514 -24.17 -1.49 -2.85
C GLN A 514 -23.91 -1.54 -4.34
N HIS A 515 -24.42 -2.56 -5.04
CA HIS A 515 -24.21 -2.78 -6.47
C HIS A 515 -25.47 -2.57 -7.32
N GLY A 516 -26.56 -2.14 -6.73
CA GLY A 516 -27.85 -1.87 -7.39
C GLY A 516 -28.99 -1.83 -6.40
N GLY A 517 -30.21 -1.64 -6.87
CA GLY A 517 -31.44 -1.67 -6.08
C GLY A 517 -31.59 -0.56 -5.06
N THR A 518 -32.36 -0.84 -4.01
CA THR A 518 -32.66 0.12 -2.95
C THR A 518 -32.29 -0.43 -1.58
N TRP A 519 -31.37 0.21 -0.89
CA TRP A 519 -31.07 -0.07 0.51
C TRP A 519 -31.86 0.87 1.40
N LYS A 520 -32.63 0.31 2.36
CA LYS A 520 -33.50 1.06 3.27
C LYS A 520 -32.94 1.02 4.68
N ILE A 521 -33.04 2.13 5.39
CA ILE A 521 -32.69 2.28 6.80
C ILE A 521 -33.95 2.68 7.53
N ASP A 522 -34.54 1.73 8.26
CA ASP A 522 -35.72 1.96 9.09
C ASP A 522 -35.29 2.40 10.50
N PHE A 523 -35.88 3.49 10.98
CA PHE A 523 -35.61 4.02 12.32
C PHE A 523 -36.87 4.62 12.94
N THR A 524 -36.86 4.77 14.27
CA THR A 524 -38.03 5.31 15.02
C THR A 524 -37.63 6.60 15.73
N MET A 525 -38.44 7.62 15.60
CA MET A 525 -38.30 8.89 16.31
C MET A 525 -39.35 9.02 17.41
N PRO A 526 -38.95 9.28 18.66
CA PRO A 526 -39.91 9.47 19.76
C PRO A 526 -40.68 10.81 19.64
N ALA A 527 -40.11 11.81 18.99
CA ALA A 527 -40.68 13.13 18.73
C ALA A 527 -40.25 13.59 17.34
N ALA A 528 -41.05 14.45 16.70
CA ALA A 528 -40.63 15.14 15.48
C ALA A 528 -39.54 16.17 15.82
N PRO A 529 -38.55 16.38 14.94
CA PRO A 529 -37.54 17.41 15.17
C PRO A 529 -38.18 18.80 15.10
N THR A 530 -37.63 19.72 15.88
CA THR A 530 -38.08 21.13 15.91
C THR A 530 -37.46 21.95 14.77
N GLY A 531 -36.39 21.46 14.18
CA GLY A 531 -35.63 22.04 13.06
C GLY A 531 -35.36 21.02 11.97
N ASN A 532 -34.45 21.35 11.07
CA ASN A 532 -34.00 20.43 10.05
C ASN A 532 -33.17 19.29 10.69
N ALA A 533 -33.18 18.16 10.02
CA ALA A 533 -32.18 17.10 10.24
C ALA A 533 -31.12 17.11 9.11
N TYR A 534 -30.03 16.48 9.37
CA TYR A 534 -28.86 16.43 8.48
C TYR A 534 -28.40 15.01 8.31
N LEU A 535 -28.52 14.53 7.08
CA LEU A 535 -28.11 13.19 6.71
C LEU A 535 -26.72 13.25 6.06
N THR A 536 -25.72 12.78 6.76
CA THR A 536 -24.33 12.73 6.27
C THR A 536 -24.00 11.31 5.82
N ILE A 537 -23.56 11.17 4.56
CA ILE A 537 -23.23 9.89 3.93
C ILE A 537 -21.87 10.03 3.22
N PRO A 538 -20.76 9.83 3.93
CA PRO A 538 -19.47 9.68 3.28
C PRO A 538 -19.40 8.36 2.51
N VAL A 539 -18.77 8.44 1.35
CA VAL A 539 -18.51 7.33 0.44
C VAL A 539 -17.02 7.00 0.52
N ALA A 540 -16.70 5.75 0.85
CA ALA A 540 -15.32 5.25 0.91
C ALA A 540 -14.75 4.97 -0.49
N GLY A 541 -15.58 4.89 -1.53
CA GLY A 541 -15.15 4.69 -2.92
C GLY A 541 -16.23 4.07 -3.81
N GLY A 542 -15.85 3.86 -5.08
CA GLY A 542 -16.65 3.17 -6.09
C GLY A 542 -17.38 4.11 -7.05
N PRO A 543 -17.61 3.67 -8.32
CA PRO A 543 -18.46 4.41 -9.23
C PRO A 543 -19.92 4.23 -8.85
N GLY A 544 -20.71 5.29 -8.86
CA GLY A 544 -22.15 5.13 -8.72
C GLY A 544 -22.89 6.44 -8.51
N GLU A 545 -24.19 6.38 -8.80
CA GLU A 545 -25.14 7.44 -8.54
C GLU A 545 -26.25 6.88 -7.66
N VAL A 546 -26.57 7.58 -6.57
CA VAL A 546 -27.62 7.16 -5.62
C VAL A 546 -28.56 8.32 -5.37
N THR A 547 -29.88 8.08 -5.60
CA THR A 547 -30.91 9.00 -5.14
C THR A 547 -31.20 8.73 -3.67
N VAL A 548 -31.11 9.77 -2.85
CA VAL A 548 -31.33 9.71 -1.41
C VAL A 548 -32.72 10.22 -1.09
N LEU A 549 -33.54 9.38 -0.47
CA LEU A 549 -34.91 9.72 -0.08
C LEU A 549 -35.11 9.53 1.43
N VAL A 550 -35.96 10.38 2.02
CA VAL A 550 -36.47 10.25 3.39
C VAL A 550 -37.98 10.17 3.32
N ASN A 551 -38.57 9.07 3.79
CA ASN A 551 -40.02 8.83 3.70
C ASN A 551 -40.57 9.11 2.28
N ASP A 552 -39.90 8.57 1.27
CA ASP A 552 -40.17 8.72 -0.17
C ASP A 552 -39.98 10.13 -0.75
N GLN A 553 -39.60 11.10 0.03
CA GLN A 553 -39.22 12.43 -0.44
C GLN A 553 -37.74 12.47 -0.80
N GLU A 554 -37.40 12.84 -2.04
CA GLU A 554 -36.01 13.02 -2.44
C GLU A 554 -35.38 14.22 -1.71
N VAL A 555 -34.24 13.97 -1.04
CA VAL A 555 -33.47 15.00 -0.33
C VAL A 555 -32.15 15.31 -1.03
N GLY A 556 -31.73 14.49 -1.99
CA GLY A 556 -30.56 14.76 -2.80
C GLY A 556 -30.02 13.54 -3.53
N GLN A 557 -28.83 13.71 -4.11
CA GLN A 557 -28.16 12.67 -4.90
C GLN A 557 -26.68 12.58 -4.55
N ILE A 558 -26.18 11.36 -4.45
CA ILE A 558 -24.76 11.04 -4.44
C ILE A 558 -24.34 10.80 -5.88
N SER A 559 -23.31 11.49 -6.36
CA SER A 559 -22.62 11.18 -7.61
C SER A 559 -21.14 11.02 -7.32
N HIS A 560 -20.65 9.80 -7.42
CA HIS A 560 -19.26 9.48 -7.18
C HIS A 560 -18.60 8.96 -8.47
N ARG A 561 -17.38 9.39 -8.72
CA ARG A 561 -16.62 9.01 -9.91
C ARG A 561 -16.14 7.55 -9.83
N ASP A 562 -15.84 6.96 -10.99
CA ASP A 562 -15.11 5.69 -11.04
C ASP A 562 -13.66 5.91 -10.55
N ASP A 563 -13.36 5.36 -9.38
CA ASP A 563 -12.04 5.30 -8.79
C ASP A 563 -11.40 3.90 -8.91
N ALA A 564 -11.99 3.06 -9.73
CA ALA A 564 -11.62 1.68 -10.00
C ALA A 564 -11.71 0.72 -8.78
N SER A 565 -12.11 1.18 -7.60
CA SER A 565 -12.09 0.36 -6.39
C SER A 565 -13.04 -0.84 -6.48
N VAL A 566 -14.31 -0.62 -6.73
CA VAL A 566 -15.34 -1.66 -6.77
C VAL A 566 -15.07 -2.69 -7.87
N ARG A 567 -14.77 -2.25 -9.09
CA ARG A 567 -14.54 -3.16 -10.21
C ARG A 567 -13.20 -3.91 -10.13
N ARG A 568 -12.27 -3.49 -9.30
CA ARG A 568 -10.98 -4.13 -9.00
C ARG A 568 -10.96 -4.81 -7.64
N ALA A 569 -12.13 -5.21 -7.16
CA ALA A 569 -12.33 -5.95 -5.92
C ALA A 569 -11.70 -5.30 -4.67
N ALA A 570 -11.61 -3.98 -4.62
CA ALA A 570 -11.28 -3.29 -3.39
C ALA A 570 -12.49 -3.29 -2.46
N ASN A 571 -12.39 -3.98 -1.34
CA ASN A 571 -13.52 -4.15 -0.42
C ASN A 571 -13.58 -3.09 0.66
N ARG A 572 -12.57 -2.23 0.81
CA ARG A 572 -12.42 -1.35 1.98
C ARG A 572 -12.41 0.12 1.63
N SER A 573 -11.70 0.53 0.59
CA SER A 573 -11.56 1.96 0.25
C SER A 573 -11.26 2.19 -1.22
N GLY A 574 -11.66 3.36 -1.68
CA GLY A 574 -11.26 4.01 -2.92
C GLY A 574 -10.97 5.49 -2.61
N VAL A 575 -11.56 6.41 -3.36
CA VAL A 575 -11.48 7.85 -3.11
C VAL A 575 -12.61 8.30 -2.20
N TYR A 576 -12.26 8.71 -1.00
CA TYR A 576 -13.22 9.23 -0.04
C TYR A 576 -13.88 10.52 -0.52
N THR A 577 -15.22 10.59 -0.39
CA THR A 577 -16.01 11.80 -0.67
C THR A 577 -17.15 11.91 0.33
N ARG A 578 -17.28 13.06 1.00
CA ARG A 578 -18.32 13.32 1.99
C ARG A 578 -19.53 13.98 1.33
N PHE A 579 -20.73 13.47 1.59
CA PHE A 579 -22.02 14.07 1.17
C PHE A 579 -22.83 14.42 2.41
N GLU A 580 -23.55 15.52 2.37
CA GLU A 580 -24.43 15.99 3.43
C GLU A 580 -25.71 16.55 2.81
N PHE A 581 -26.85 16.12 3.35
CA PHE A 581 -28.17 16.48 2.85
C PHE A 581 -28.99 17.07 3.98
N THR A 582 -29.59 18.24 3.75
CA THR A 582 -30.57 18.81 4.65
C THR A 582 -31.90 18.08 4.49
N VAL A 583 -32.42 17.53 5.57
CA VAL A 583 -33.70 16.84 5.64
C VAL A 583 -34.68 17.80 6.33
N PRO A 584 -35.66 18.37 5.61
CA PRO A 584 -36.61 19.29 6.24
C PRO A 584 -37.44 18.56 7.30
N ALA A 585 -37.76 19.26 8.39
CA ALA A 585 -38.55 18.70 9.49
C ALA A 585 -39.88 18.08 9.02
N SER A 586 -40.49 18.63 7.97
CA SER A 586 -41.72 18.11 7.37
C SER A 586 -41.59 16.74 6.70
N ALA A 587 -40.37 16.29 6.41
CA ALA A 587 -40.10 14.98 5.86
C ALA A 587 -39.98 13.88 6.93
N LEU A 588 -39.96 14.25 8.22
CA LEU A 588 -39.81 13.35 9.35
C LEU A 588 -41.06 13.27 10.21
N HIS A 589 -41.37 12.12 10.78
CA HIS A 589 -42.57 11.85 11.57
C HIS A 589 -42.23 11.29 12.94
N VAL A 590 -43.13 11.46 13.89
CA VAL A 590 -43.13 10.68 15.13
C VAL A 590 -43.40 9.20 14.76
N GLY A 591 -42.68 8.29 15.35
CA GLY A 591 -42.76 6.87 15.01
C GLY A 591 -41.81 6.46 13.90
N LYS A 592 -42.23 5.57 13.03
CA LYS A 592 -41.39 4.95 12.01
C LYS A 592 -41.04 5.91 10.87
N ASN A 593 -39.75 5.95 10.52
CA ASN A 593 -39.21 6.65 9.36
C ASN A 593 -38.27 5.75 8.56
N THR A 594 -38.04 6.09 7.31
CA THR A 594 -37.18 5.32 6.41
C THR A 594 -36.29 6.24 5.59
N VAL A 595 -34.98 6.02 5.61
CA VAL A 595 -34.05 6.54 4.59
C VAL A 595 -33.88 5.49 3.51
N SER A 596 -34.03 5.87 2.24
CA SER A 596 -33.84 4.98 1.09
C SER A 596 -32.68 5.45 0.23
N LEU A 597 -31.72 4.56 -0.02
CA LEU A 597 -30.56 4.77 -0.89
C LEU A 597 -30.82 4.00 -2.19
N ARG A 598 -31.43 4.65 -3.17
CA ARG A 598 -31.78 4.04 -4.46
C ARG A 598 -30.67 4.25 -5.46
N MET A 599 -29.97 3.19 -5.81
CA MET A 599 -28.90 3.24 -6.79
C MET A 599 -29.46 3.40 -8.20
N ASN A 600 -28.93 4.37 -8.94
CA ASN A 600 -29.30 4.64 -10.32
C ASN A 600 -28.50 3.74 -11.28
N GLY A 601 -29.09 3.40 -12.44
CA GLY A 601 -28.47 2.53 -13.43
C GLY A 601 -28.70 1.04 -13.18
N SER A 602 -28.14 0.22 -14.05
CA SER A 602 -28.29 -1.24 -13.96
C SER A 602 -27.40 -1.81 -12.87
N PRO A 603 -27.94 -2.77 -12.08
CA PRO A 603 -27.11 -3.52 -11.15
C PRO A 603 -25.94 -4.21 -11.86
N GLY A 604 -24.77 -4.21 -11.24
CA GLY A 604 -23.62 -4.87 -11.84
C GLY A 604 -22.35 -4.74 -11.01
N ARG A 605 -21.39 -5.62 -11.29
CA ARG A 605 -20.10 -5.69 -10.57
C ARG A 605 -19.21 -4.48 -10.81
N THR A 606 -19.41 -3.79 -11.93
CA THR A 606 -18.64 -2.58 -12.29
C THR A 606 -19.32 -1.29 -11.84
N ASN A 607 -20.53 -1.40 -11.28
CA ASN A 607 -21.27 -0.30 -10.65
C ASN A 607 -21.34 -0.56 -9.15
N GLY A 608 -21.15 0.44 -8.30
CA GLY A 608 -21.24 0.25 -6.87
C GLY A 608 -20.74 1.43 -6.04
N ILE A 609 -21.28 1.56 -4.85
CA ILE A 609 -20.90 2.56 -3.86
C ILE A 609 -20.50 1.83 -2.57
N MET A 610 -19.30 2.13 -2.08
CA MET A 610 -18.85 1.74 -0.74
C MET A 610 -19.13 2.89 0.23
N TYR A 611 -20.04 2.66 1.16
CA TYR A 611 -20.34 3.61 2.22
C TYR A 611 -19.27 3.51 3.33
N ASP A 612 -18.89 4.65 3.91
CA ASP A 612 -18.02 4.70 5.10
C ASP A 612 -18.90 4.69 6.37
N VAL A 613 -19.75 5.66 6.49
CA VAL A 613 -20.69 5.80 7.61
C VAL A 613 -22.00 6.45 7.12
N VAL A 614 -23.11 6.17 7.76
CA VAL A 614 -24.36 6.90 7.56
C VAL A 614 -24.78 7.51 8.88
N VAL A 615 -24.85 8.82 8.96
CA VAL A 615 -25.20 9.57 10.18
C VAL A 615 -26.40 10.44 9.93
N LEU A 616 -27.43 10.36 10.78
CA LEU A 616 -28.55 11.29 10.81
C LEU A 616 -28.55 12.03 12.14
N GLU A 617 -28.51 13.35 12.07
CA GLU A 617 -28.51 14.27 13.22
C GLU A 617 -29.58 15.35 13.05
N SER A 618 -29.95 16.05 14.12
CA SER A 618 -30.82 17.22 14.06
C SER A 618 -30.34 18.33 14.99
N ASP A 619 -30.80 19.53 14.70
CA ASP A 619 -30.63 20.71 15.56
C ASP A 619 -31.40 20.59 16.88
#